data_8cdcc5bc29474af3d82d53a2440be56b
#
_entry.id   8cdcc5bc29474af3d82d53a2440be56b
#
_cell.length_a   1.000
_cell.length_b   1.000
_cell.length_c   1.000
_cell.angle_alpha   90.00
_cell.angle_beta   90.00
_cell.angle_gamma   90.00
#
_symmetry.space_group_name_H-M   'P 1'
#
loop_
_entity.id
_entity.type
_entity.pdbx_description
1 polymer ?
#
loop_
_entity_poly.entity_id
_entity_poly.type
_entity_poly.pdbx_seq_one_letter_code
_entity_poly.pdbx_strand_id
1 'polypeptide(L)'
;IQEIKDKKVALFLTCGVPREHYHADDSINNYIDFMKERGNDVLKTFVCQGKIDPKVLIVFKILSWKDPNFIHKVTPDLVDMVKESKSHPDQKDLHDAGLCFKELLQTELS
;
A
#
# COMPACT_ATOMS: atom_id res chain seq x y z
N ILE A 1 -9.63 -10.29 8.31
CA ILE A 1 -8.72 -9.35 9.02
C ILE A 1 -9.39 -8.77 10.27
N GLN A 2 -10.71 -8.58 10.30
CA GLN A 2 -11.43 -8.15 11.50
C GLN A 2 -11.36 -9.17 12.64
N GLU A 3 -11.08 -10.43 12.31
CA GLU A 3 -10.99 -11.54 13.26
C GLU A 3 -9.64 -11.62 13.96
N ILE A 4 -8.66 -10.84 13.51
CA ILE A 4 -7.33 -10.79 14.11
C ILE A 4 -7.38 -9.88 15.32
N LYS A 5 -7.26 -10.46 16.52
CA LYS A 5 -7.34 -9.74 17.79
C LYS A 5 -6.27 -10.21 18.75
N ASP A 6 -5.74 -9.27 19.52
CA ASP A 6 -4.79 -9.56 20.62
C ASP A 6 -3.58 -10.37 20.17
N LYS A 7 -3.06 -10.04 18.99
CA LYS A 7 -1.92 -10.70 18.35
C LYS A 7 -0.77 -9.74 18.13
N LYS A 8 0.42 -10.28 17.98
CA LYS A 8 1.55 -9.56 17.40
C LYS A 8 1.46 -9.69 15.90
N VAL A 9 1.46 -8.57 15.18
CA VAL A 9 1.27 -8.55 13.73
C VAL A 9 2.36 -7.74 13.04
N ALA A 10 2.67 -8.12 11.82
CA ALA A 10 3.44 -7.30 10.89
C ALA A 10 2.56 -7.04 9.67
N LEU A 11 2.64 -5.84 9.12
CA LEU A 11 1.79 -5.43 8.00
C LEU A 11 2.64 -5.22 6.75
N PHE A 12 2.20 -5.81 5.66
CA PHE A 12 2.73 -5.60 4.33
C PHE A 12 1.63 -5.04 3.44
N LEU A 13 1.90 -3.94 2.76
CA LEU A 13 0.94 -3.29 1.88
C LEU A 13 1.59 -2.95 0.55
N THR A 14 0.88 -3.20 -0.55
CA THR A 14 1.21 -2.62 -1.85
C THR A 14 0.17 -1.55 -2.17
N CYS A 15 0.62 -0.47 -2.79
CA CYS A 15 -0.24 0.61 -3.23
C CYS A 15 0.20 1.13 -4.60
N GLY A 16 -0.65 1.91 -5.26
CA GLY A 16 -0.35 2.41 -6.60
C GLY A 16 0.69 3.52 -6.65
N VAL A 17 1.00 4.14 -5.51
CA VAL A 17 1.96 5.23 -5.42
C VAL A 17 3.32 4.73 -4.92
N PRO A 18 4.43 5.44 -5.22
CA PRO A 18 5.73 5.11 -4.66
C PRO A 18 5.71 5.11 -3.13
N ARG A 19 6.63 4.34 -2.52
CA ARG A 19 6.73 4.18 -1.07
C ARG A 19 6.90 5.51 -0.33
N GLU A 20 7.57 6.46 -0.94
CA GLU A 20 7.85 7.79 -0.37
C GLU A 20 6.68 8.76 -0.47
N HIS A 21 5.61 8.39 -1.18
CA HIS A 21 4.45 9.25 -1.37
C HIS A 21 3.57 9.27 -0.10
N TYR A 22 3.00 10.44 0.22
CA TYR A 22 2.17 10.58 1.43
C TYR A 22 0.93 9.66 1.44
N HIS A 23 0.39 9.30 0.28
CA HIS A 23 -0.73 8.34 0.20
C HIS A 23 -0.33 6.94 0.70
N ALA A 24 0.93 6.55 0.51
CA ALA A 24 1.42 5.29 1.06
C ALA A 24 1.42 5.32 2.58
N ASP A 25 1.88 6.41 3.18
CA ASP A 25 1.87 6.61 4.63
C ASP A 25 0.44 6.62 5.18
N ASP A 26 -0.47 7.34 4.54
CA ASP A 26 -1.87 7.40 4.96
C ASP A 26 -2.52 6.00 4.92
N SER A 27 -2.26 5.25 3.86
CA SER A 27 -2.81 3.90 3.70
C SER A 27 -2.34 2.96 4.80
N ILE A 28 -1.03 2.92 5.06
CA ILE A 28 -0.49 2.03 6.10
C ILE A 28 -0.93 2.47 7.49
N ASN A 29 -1.02 3.76 7.77
CA ASN A 29 -1.45 4.28 9.06
C ASN A 29 -2.89 3.90 9.36
N ASN A 30 -3.77 3.89 8.36
CA ASN A 30 -5.14 3.43 8.53
C ASN A 30 -5.21 1.97 8.96
N TYR A 31 -4.38 1.11 8.38
CA TYR A 31 -4.31 -0.30 8.78
C TYR A 31 -3.67 -0.50 10.16
N ILE A 32 -2.67 0.31 10.49
CA ILE A 32 -2.06 0.29 11.83
C ILE A 32 -3.12 0.61 12.89
N ASP A 33 -3.88 1.68 12.68
CA ASP A 33 -4.94 2.09 13.61
C ASP A 33 -6.01 1.01 13.73
N PHE A 34 -6.42 0.42 12.62
CA PHE A 34 -7.38 -0.67 12.58
C PHE A 34 -6.92 -1.86 13.43
N MET A 35 -5.64 -2.23 13.32
CA MET A 35 -5.08 -3.34 14.09
C MET A 35 -4.96 -3.00 15.58
N LYS A 36 -4.55 -1.79 15.90
CA LYS A 36 -4.42 -1.34 17.30
C LYS A 36 -5.77 -1.28 18.02
N GLU A 37 -6.82 -0.85 17.32
CA GLU A 37 -8.17 -0.82 17.88
C GLU A 37 -8.67 -2.21 18.31
N ARG A 38 -8.12 -3.26 17.74
CA ARG A 38 -8.45 -4.65 18.06
C ARG A 38 -7.48 -5.30 19.03
N GLY A 39 -6.63 -4.50 19.67
CA GLY A 39 -5.67 -4.99 20.67
C GLY A 39 -4.44 -5.63 20.07
N ASN A 40 -4.22 -5.51 18.77
CA ASN A 40 -3.02 -6.06 18.14
C ASN A 40 -1.81 -5.15 18.37
N ASP A 41 -0.67 -5.78 18.55
CA ASP A 41 0.63 -5.11 18.63
C ASP A 41 1.28 -5.13 17.24
N VAL A 42 1.39 -3.95 16.61
CA VAL A 42 1.97 -3.82 15.27
C VAL A 42 3.48 -3.67 15.40
N LEU A 43 4.21 -4.73 15.11
CA LEU A 43 5.65 -4.81 15.33
C LEU A 43 6.46 -4.19 14.18
N LYS A 44 5.98 -4.32 12.96
CA LYS A 44 6.70 -3.87 11.78
C LYS A 44 5.72 -3.61 10.64
N THR A 45 6.06 -2.64 9.79
CA THR A 45 5.28 -2.36 8.58
C THR A 45 6.20 -2.20 7.39
N PHE A 46 5.72 -2.57 6.21
CA PHE A 46 6.40 -2.35 4.94
C PHE A 46 5.40 -2.00 3.87
N VAL A 47 5.69 -0.95 3.10
CA VAL A 47 4.86 -0.53 1.98
C VAL A 47 5.73 -0.44 0.74
N CYS A 48 5.25 -0.95 -0.39
CA CYS A 48 5.89 -0.70 -1.68
C CYS A 48 4.85 -0.43 -2.76
N GLN A 49 5.32 0.09 -3.89
CA GLN A 49 4.45 0.29 -5.04
C GLN A 49 4.09 -1.05 -5.67
N GLY A 50 2.82 -1.22 -6.00
CA GLY A 50 2.31 -2.38 -6.73
C GLY A 50 1.77 -1.96 -8.08
N LYS A 51 1.60 -2.94 -8.97
CA LYS A 51 1.07 -2.71 -10.31
C LYS A 51 -0.39 -2.29 -10.27
N ILE A 52 -0.71 -1.20 -10.97
CA ILE A 52 -2.08 -0.76 -11.19
C ILE A 52 -2.54 -1.28 -12.55
N ASP A 53 -3.72 -1.90 -12.59
CA ASP A 53 -4.34 -2.31 -13.87
C ASP A 53 -4.69 -1.05 -14.66
N PRO A 54 -4.21 -0.90 -15.92
CA PRO A 54 -4.54 0.27 -16.75
C PRO A 54 -6.03 0.49 -16.97
N LYS A 55 -6.85 -0.54 -16.81
CA LYS A 55 -8.32 -0.43 -16.91
C LYS A 55 -8.90 0.52 -15.85
N VAL A 56 -8.21 0.73 -14.76
CA VAL A 56 -8.59 1.71 -13.72
C VAL A 56 -8.73 3.11 -14.31
N LEU A 57 -7.86 3.47 -15.27
CA LEU A 57 -7.94 4.78 -15.93
C LEU A 57 -9.25 4.94 -16.69
N ILE A 58 -9.73 3.88 -17.35
CA ILE A 58 -11.00 3.89 -18.09
C ILE A 58 -12.16 4.08 -17.11
N VAL A 59 -12.16 3.35 -16.01
CA VAL A 59 -13.19 3.46 -14.97
C VAL A 59 -13.22 4.87 -14.37
N PHE A 60 -12.06 5.43 -14.03
CA PHE A 60 -11.98 6.78 -13.48
C PHE A 60 -12.44 7.84 -14.47
N LYS A 61 -12.15 7.66 -15.75
CA LYS A 61 -12.61 8.56 -16.79
C LYS A 61 -14.14 8.57 -16.92
N ILE A 62 -14.76 7.40 -16.88
CA ILE A 62 -16.21 7.26 -16.90
C ILE A 62 -16.84 7.88 -15.67
N LEU A 63 -16.32 7.62 -14.48
CA LEU A 63 -16.82 8.16 -13.22
C LEU A 63 -16.67 9.68 -13.16
N SER A 64 -15.56 10.23 -13.64
CA SER A 64 -15.33 11.68 -13.74
C SER A 64 -16.33 12.36 -14.67
N TRP A 65 -16.71 11.68 -15.73
CA TRP A 65 -17.69 12.18 -16.68
C TRP A 65 -19.10 12.22 -16.08
N LYS A 66 -19.46 11.19 -15.30
CA LYS A 66 -20.78 11.10 -14.63
C LYS A 66 -20.90 12.01 -13.42
N ASP A 67 -19.80 12.21 -12.69
CA ASP A 67 -19.75 13.03 -11.48
C ASP A 67 -18.60 14.02 -11.57
N PRO A 68 -18.89 15.33 -11.79
CA PRO A 68 -17.85 16.35 -11.87
C PRO A 68 -17.03 16.50 -10.58
N ASN A 69 -17.55 16.05 -9.45
CA ASN A 69 -16.88 16.12 -8.16
C ASN A 69 -16.07 14.86 -7.83
N PHE A 70 -15.98 13.91 -8.76
CA PHE A 70 -15.20 12.70 -8.56
C PHE A 70 -13.72 13.06 -8.37
N ILE A 71 -13.12 12.57 -7.28
CA ILE A 71 -11.79 13.00 -6.83
C ILE A 71 -10.64 12.41 -7.65
N HIS A 72 -10.85 11.24 -8.28
CA HIS A 72 -9.80 10.55 -9.04
C HIS A 72 -9.88 10.86 -10.54
N LYS A 73 -9.73 12.12 -10.89
CA LYS A 73 -9.73 12.54 -12.30
C LYS A 73 -8.48 12.03 -13.00
N VAL A 74 -8.64 11.63 -14.26
CA VAL A 74 -7.50 11.18 -15.08
C VAL A 74 -6.70 12.42 -15.51
N THR A 75 -5.49 12.51 -14.95
CA THR A 75 -4.52 13.56 -15.26
C THR A 75 -3.27 12.93 -15.89
N PRO A 76 -2.41 13.72 -16.58
CA PRO A 76 -1.13 13.19 -17.05
C PRO A 76 -0.30 12.55 -15.94
N ASP A 77 -0.30 13.13 -14.74
CA ASP A 77 0.43 12.59 -13.58
C ASP A 77 -0.10 11.22 -13.18
N LEU A 78 -1.42 11.02 -13.18
CA LEU A 78 -2.03 9.73 -12.88
C LEU A 78 -1.65 8.69 -13.95
N VAL A 79 -1.68 9.06 -15.21
CA VAL A 79 -1.28 8.17 -16.32
C VAL A 79 0.19 7.75 -16.16
N ASP A 80 1.06 8.69 -15.84
CA ASP A 80 2.48 8.41 -15.63
C ASP A 80 2.70 7.49 -14.43
N MET A 81 1.96 7.68 -13.36
CA MET A 81 2.02 6.83 -12.16
C MET A 81 1.59 5.38 -12.49
N VAL A 82 0.53 5.21 -13.28
CA VAL A 82 0.09 3.89 -13.71
C VAL A 82 1.15 3.20 -14.56
N LYS A 83 1.81 3.94 -15.47
CA LYS A 83 2.91 3.41 -16.28
C LYS A 83 4.10 2.99 -15.41
N GLU A 84 4.49 3.82 -14.45
CA GLU A 84 5.58 3.52 -13.53
C GLU A 84 5.26 2.27 -12.69
N SER A 85 4.04 2.13 -12.25
CA SER A 85 3.61 1.01 -11.41
C SER A 85 3.77 -0.36 -12.07
N LYS A 86 3.85 -0.41 -13.40
CA LYS A 86 3.99 -1.68 -14.15
C LYS A 86 5.25 -2.46 -13.79
N SER A 87 6.31 -1.76 -13.36
CA SER A 87 7.56 -2.38 -12.98
C SER A 87 7.65 -2.72 -11.48
N HIS A 88 6.57 -2.48 -10.72
CA HIS A 88 6.54 -2.70 -9.28
C HIS A 88 5.54 -3.78 -8.89
N PRO A 89 5.82 -4.56 -7.83
CA PRO A 89 7.07 -4.54 -7.08
C PRO A 89 8.24 -5.01 -7.95
N ASP A 90 9.39 -4.37 -7.80
CA ASP A 90 10.61 -4.75 -8.48
C ASP A 90 11.54 -5.57 -7.56
N GLN A 91 12.72 -5.94 -8.04
CA GLN A 91 13.68 -6.73 -7.26
C GLN A 91 14.14 -5.99 -6.00
N LYS A 92 14.28 -4.67 -6.09
CA LYS A 92 14.65 -3.85 -4.93
C LYS A 92 13.54 -3.86 -3.88
N ASP A 93 12.28 -3.74 -4.29
CA ASP A 93 11.13 -3.80 -3.38
C ASP A 93 11.10 -5.14 -2.64
N LEU A 94 11.29 -6.25 -3.35
CA LEU A 94 11.31 -7.58 -2.76
C LEU A 94 12.49 -7.77 -1.80
N HIS A 95 13.65 -7.26 -2.16
CA HIS A 95 14.84 -7.31 -1.31
C HIS A 95 14.64 -6.52 -0.02
N ASP A 96 14.12 -5.31 -0.13
CA ASP A 96 13.86 -4.43 1.02
C ASP A 96 12.80 -5.05 1.96
N ALA A 97 11.75 -5.65 1.40
CA ALA A 97 10.74 -6.37 2.17
C ALA A 97 11.35 -7.56 2.92
N GLY A 98 12.19 -8.33 2.22
CA GLY A 98 12.88 -9.46 2.82
C GLY A 98 13.75 -9.05 4.00
N LEU A 99 14.53 -7.99 3.86
CA LEU A 99 15.35 -7.45 4.96
C LEU A 99 14.50 -6.98 6.13
N CYS A 100 13.42 -6.28 5.85
CA CYS A 100 12.52 -5.74 6.87
C CYS A 100 11.97 -6.86 7.77
N PHE A 101 11.42 -7.92 7.18
CA PHE A 101 10.79 -9.00 7.95
C PHE A 101 11.80 -9.99 8.51
N LYS A 102 12.96 -10.19 7.87
CA LYS A 102 14.05 -10.98 8.42
C LYS A 102 14.56 -10.39 9.72
N GLU A 103 14.76 -9.08 9.76
CA GLU A 103 15.18 -8.36 10.96
C GLU A 103 14.17 -8.54 12.09
N LEU A 104 12.88 -8.43 11.79
CA LEU A 104 11.81 -8.66 12.76
C LEU A 104 11.86 -10.07 13.32
N LEU A 105 11.98 -11.09 12.48
CA LEU A 105 12.03 -12.49 12.91
C LEU A 105 13.24 -12.73 13.82
N GLN A 106 14.40 -12.17 13.49
CA GLN A 106 15.59 -12.31 14.32
C GLN A 106 15.38 -11.71 15.72
N THR A 107 14.70 -10.57 15.82
CA THR A 107 14.41 -9.89 17.08
C THR A 107 13.39 -10.67 17.92
N GLU A 108 12.32 -11.15 17.30
CA GLU A 108 11.21 -11.81 18.01
C GLU A 108 11.51 -13.26 18.39
N LEU A 109 12.40 -13.95 17.66
CA LEU A 109 12.73 -15.35 17.90
C LEU A 109 14.01 -15.56 18.70
N SER A 110 14.72 -14.49 19.00
CA SER A 110 15.98 -14.59 19.78
C SER A 110 15.74 -14.55 21.28
#